data_e13bc4d48116005797451627b969becc
#
_entry.id   e13bc4d48116005797451627b969becc
#
_cell.length_a   1.000
_cell.length_b   1.000
_cell.length_c   1.000
_cell.angle_alpha   90.00
_cell.angle_beta   90.00
_cell.angle_gamma   90.00
#
_symmetry.space_group_name_H-M   'P 1'
#
loop_
_entity.id
_entity.type
_entity.pdbx_description
1 polymer ?
#
loop_
_entity_poly.entity_id
_entity_poly.type
_entity_poly.pdbx_seq_one_letter_code
_entity_poly.pdbx_strand_id
1 'polypeptide(L)'
;MSDKILNVEGDEGQSIPLIIDSPHSGTEYPLDFNHQAELSKLRQAEDTHVNELYEYVSSIGGVFIEAKFPRSYIDPNRSETDFIFEDLNEKNNSISEIKFNPTIKSELGIGLVWIKIPPNGEPMYKDKITLKQLMDRVNIYHRPYHKILKHTLNETYKNYGKFYHVNAHSMQNQATAMSDQSQGTIRPDFVIGDREGTSCHRKFTDLIVDFLRGLNYSVDINYPYKGMELVKAYSDPLQNKNSVQIEAVSYTHLTLPTILLV
;
A
#
# COMPACT_ATOMS: atom_id res chain seq x y z
N MET A 1 4.84 19.33 9.02
CA MET A 1 4.57 19.12 7.57
C MET A 1 4.07 17.70 7.30
N SER A 2 4.57 16.69 8.05
CA SER A 2 4.09 15.29 8.00
C SER A 2 2.59 15.16 8.30
N ASP A 3 2.10 15.84 9.31
CA ASP A 3 0.70 15.76 9.80
C ASP A 3 -0.36 16.18 8.75
N LYS A 4 0.09 16.83 7.67
CA LYS A 4 -0.79 17.20 6.54
C LYS A 4 -1.01 16.07 5.54
N ILE A 5 -0.10 15.12 5.46
CA ILE A 5 -0.13 14.05 4.45
C ILE A 5 -0.25 12.65 5.06
N LEU A 6 0.02 12.52 6.35
CA LEU A 6 -0.02 11.26 7.10
C LEU A 6 -0.78 11.45 8.41
N ASN A 7 -1.37 10.35 8.89
CA ASN A 7 -1.79 10.16 10.27
C ASN A 7 -0.87 9.11 10.91
N VAL A 8 -0.40 9.36 12.15
CA VAL A 8 0.41 8.41 12.93
C VAL A 8 -0.16 8.36 14.33
N GLU A 9 -0.51 7.18 14.80
CA GLU A 9 -1.12 6.97 16.11
C GLU A 9 -0.39 5.87 16.88
N GLY A 10 -0.26 6.05 18.19
CA GLY A 10 0.30 5.05 19.10
C GLY A 10 1.84 5.08 19.21
N ASP A 11 2.53 5.97 18.52
CA ASP A 11 4.00 6.04 18.53
C ASP A 11 4.58 6.46 19.90
N GLU A 12 3.94 7.38 20.60
CA GLU A 12 4.36 7.81 21.94
C GLU A 12 4.09 6.77 23.04
N GLY A 13 3.13 5.89 22.82
CA GLY A 13 2.66 4.89 23.81
C GLY A 13 2.91 3.44 23.41
N GLN A 14 3.76 3.18 22.43
CA GLN A 14 3.99 1.83 21.92
C GLN A 14 4.45 0.86 23.01
N SER A 15 3.69 -0.24 23.20
CA SER A 15 3.98 -1.28 24.18
C SER A 15 4.12 -2.69 23.57
N ILE A 16 3.82 -2.85 22.29
CA ILE A 16 4.04 -4.09 21.53
C ILE A 16 4.75 -3.80 20.20
N PRO A 17 5.59 -4.70 19.69
CA PRO A 17 6.37 -4.47 18.47
C PRO A 17 5.53 -4.68 17.19
N LEU A 18 4.32 -4.12 17.16
CA LEU A 18 3.40 -4.20 16.02
C LEU A 18 3.23 -2.83 15.38
N ILE A 19 3.43 -2.79 14.08
CA ILE A 19 3.19 -1.62 13.24
C ILE A 19 2.24 -2.02 12.11
N ILE A 20 1.18 -1.27 11.92
CA ILE A 20 0.28 -1.45 10.78
C ILE A 20 0.31 -0.16 9.96
N ASP A 21 0.47 -0.27 8.64
CA ASP A 21 0.32 0.86 7.75
C ASP A 21 -0.79 0.64 6.72
N SER A 22 -1.53 1.71 6.42
CA SER A 22 -2.55 1.79 5.38
C SER A 22 -2.15 2.83 4.34
N PRO A 23 -1.45 2.42 3.27
CA PRO A 23 -0.89 3.35 2.29
C PRO A 23 -1.91 3.84 1.26
N HIS A 24 -3.10 3.24 1.18
CA HIS A 24 -4.03 3.43 0.09
C HIS A 24 -5.45 3.86 0.50
N SER A 25 -5.69 4.12 1.80
CA SER A 25 -7.00 4.55 2.30
C SER A 25 -7.25 6.06 2.12
N GLY A 26 -6.23 6.83 1.72
CA GLY A 26 -6.28 8.28 1.66
C GLY A 26 -7.26 8.84 0.65
N THR A 27 -8.04 9.83 1.08
CA THR A 27 -9.11 10.47 0.30
C THR A 27 -8.91 11.98 0.14
N GLU A 28 -7.79 12.54 0.62
CA GLU A 28 -7.46 13.96 0.46
C GLU A 28 -6.78 14.19 -0.89
N TYR A 29 -7.57 14.56 -1.90
CA TYR A 29 -7.10 14.80 -3.27
C TYR A 29 -6.38 16.14 -3.37
N PRO A 30 -5.06 16.16 -3.70
CA PRO A 30 -4.32 17.41 -3.85
C PRO A 30 -4.87 18.27 -4.98
N LEU A 31 -4.90 19.60 -4.76
CA LEU A 31 -5.45 20.56 -5.74
C LEU A 31 -4.69 20.56 -7.08
N ASP A 32 -3.41 20.19 -7.08
CA ASP A 32 -2.55 20.08 -8.25
C ASP A 32 -2.62 18.72 -8.94
N PHE A 33 -3.56 17.85 -8.56
CA PHE A 33 -3.72 16.55 -9.21
C PHE A 33 -4.06 16.69 -10.69
N ASN A 34 -4.88 17.66 -11.06
CA ASN A 34 -5.25 18.00 -12.42
C ASN A 34 -5.72 16.80 -13.28
N HIS A 35 -6.39 15.83 -12.66
CA HIS A 35 -6.95 14.68 -13.34
C HIS A 35 -8.19 15.07 -14.15
N GLN A 36 -8.47 14.32 -15.22
CA GLN A 36 -9.72 14.46 -15.99
C GLN A 36 -10.79 13.43 -15.64
N ALA A 37 -10.47 12.49 -14.75
CA ALA A 37 -11.39 11.46 -14.32
C ALA A 37 -12.49 12.02 -13.43
N GLU A 38 -13.68 11.43 -13.48
CA GLU A 38 -14.70 11.64 -12.47
C GLU A 38 -14.24 11.12 -11.11
N LEU A 39 -14.53 11.85 -10.04
CA LEU A 39 -14.10 11.49 -8.68
C LEU A 39 -14.60 10.10 -8.26
N SER A 40 -15.80 9.71 -8.68
CA SER A 40 -16.37 8.38 -8.45
C SER A 40 -15.53 7.24 -9.03
N LYS A 41 -14.87 7.47 -10.17
CA LYS A 41 -13.94 6.51 -10.78
C LYS A 41 -12.62 6.46 -10.02
N LEU A 42 -12.10 7.60 -9.57
CA LEU A 42 -10.87 7.65 -8.78
C LEU A 42 -11.01 6.94 -7.45
N ARG A 43 -12.16 7.11 -6.80
CA ARG A 43 -12.46 6.44 -5.52
C ARG A 43 -12.51 4.91 -5.61
N GLN A 44 -12.72 4.35 -6.78
CA GLN A 44 -12.61 2.89 -6.98
C GLN A 44 -11.19 2.36 -6.83
N ALA A 45 -10.19 3.26 -6.81
CA ALA A 45 -8.79 2.94 -6.57
C ALA A 45 -8.42 2.96 -5.08
N GLU A 46 -9.27 3.52 -4.24
CA GLU A 46 -9.04 3.60 -2.80
C GLU A 46 -9.27 2.24 -2.13
N ASP A 47 -8.43 1.92 -1.18
CA ASP A 47 -8.62 0.79 -0.27
C ASP A 47 -9.58 1.26 0.85
N THR A 48 -10.86 1.45 0.47
CA THR A 48 -11.89 2.07 1.32
C THR A 48 -12.08 1.31 2.63
N HIS A 49 -12.17 2.02 3.76
CA HIS A 49 -12.37 1.52 5.13
C HIS A 49 -11.21 0.67 5.70
N VAL A 50 -10.09 0.49 5.00
CA VAL A 50 -8.95 -0.25 5.56
C VAL A 50 -8.37 0.48 6.77
N ASN A 51 -8.29 1.81 6.74
CA ASN A 51 -7.88 2.61 7.89
C ASN A 51 -8.78 2.37 9.11
N GLU A 52 -10.10 2.41 8.94
CA GLU A 52 -11.08 2.17 10.02
C GLU A 52 -10.96 0.76 10.61
N LEU A 53 -10.61 -0.23 9.78
CA LEU A 53 -10.41 -1.62 10.19
C LEU A 53 -9.23 -1.79 11.14
N TYR A 54 -8.18 -0.97 10.99
CA TYR A 54 -6.92 -1.14 11.72
C TYR A 54 -6.60 0.00 12.70
N GLU A 55 -7.34 1.10 12.75
CA GLU A 55 -7.06 2.25 13.62
C GLU A 55 -6.99 1.86 15.13
N TYR A 56 -7.75 0.85 15.56
CA TYR A 56 -7.76 0.40 16.94
C TYR A 56 -6.41 -0.16 17.42
N VAL A 57 -5.46 -0.45 16.52
CA VAL A 57 -4.16 -1.02 16.89
C VAL A 57 -3.38 -0.13 17.85
N SER A 58 -3.56 1.18 17.79
CA SER A 58 -2.98 2.15 18.71
C SER A 58 -3.49 1.94 20.14
N SER A 59 -4.75 1.56 20.32
CA SER A 59 -5.35 1.31 21.64
C SER A 59 -4.82 0.06 22.34
N ILE A 60 -4.27 -0.89 21.57
CA ILE A 60 -3.65 -2.11 22.11
C ILE A 60 -2.12 -2.00 22.22
N GLY A 61 -1.57 -0.81 22.00
CA GLY A 61 -0.15 -0.50 22.14
C GLY A 61 0.71 -0.74 20.91
N GLY A 62 0.12 -0.94 19.75
CA GLY A 62 0.80 -0.91 18.46
C GLY A 62 0.87 0.49 17.86
N VAL A 63 1.43 0.62 16.68
CA VAL A 63 1.48 1.88 15.92
C VAL A 63 0.70 1.73 14.63
N PHE A 64 -0.13 2.73 14.32
CA PHE A 64 -0.85 2.85 13.05
C PHE A 64 -0.34 4.03 12.24
N ILE A 65 -0.11 3.81 10.93
CA ILE A 65 0.35 4.84 9.99
C ILE A 65 -0.59 4.83 8.79
N GLU A 66 -1.18 5.98 8.47
CA GLU A 66 -2.13 6.12 7.36
C GLU A 66 -1.68 7.21 6.40
N ALA A 67 -1.71 6.94 5.08
CA ALA A 67 -1.63 7.98 4.06
C ALA A 67 -2.96 8.70 3.93
N LYS A 68 -2.96 10.05 3.93
CA LYS A 68 -4.17 10.86 3.70
C LYS A 68 -4.43 11.12 2.22
N PHE A 69 -3.40 11.00 1.39
CA PHE A 69 -3.46 11.22 -0.06
C PHE A 69 -3.80 9.94 -0.83
N PRO A 70 -4.48 10.04 -1.98
CA PRO A 70 -4.88 8.88 -2.74
C PRO A 70 -3.69 8.26 -3.50
N ARG A 71 -3.65 6.93 -3.55
CA ARG A 71 -2.63 6.18 -4.30
C ARG A 71 -2.60 6.52 -5.80
N SER A 72 -3.70 6.97 -6.35
CA SER A 72 -3.77 7.37 -7.76
C SER A 72 -2.96 8.64 -8.04
N TYR A 73 -2.74 9.50 -7.04
CA TYR A 73 -1.88 10.68 -7.14
C TYR A 73 -0.39 10.31 -7.04
N ILE A 74 -0.03 9.50 -6.05
CA ILE A 74 1.28 8.85 -5.91
C ILE A 74 1.15 7.62 -5.00
N ASP A 75 1.71 6.49 -5.41
CA ASP A 75 1.58 5.22 -4.69
C ASP A 75 2.83 4.94 -3.83
N PRO A 76 2.74 5.05 -2.49
CA PRO A 76 3.88 4.79 -1.61
C PRO A 76 4.28 3.31 -1.59
N ASN A 77 3.41 2.39 -2.03
CA ASN A 77 3.73 0.96 -2.16
C ASN A 77 4.34 0.61 -3.54
N ARG A 78 4.97 1.59 -4.19
CA ARG A 78 5.80 1.43 -5.40
C ARG A 78 7.19 2.01 -5.16
N SER A 79 8.17 1.50 -5.89
CA SER A 79 9.49 2.13 -5.92
C SER A 79 9.40 3.54 -6.49
N GLU A 80 10.18 4.49 -5.97
CA GLU A 80 10.24 5.86 -6.53
C GLU A 80 10.77 5.90 -7.96
N THR A 81 11.31 4.78 -8.47
CA THR A 81 11.77 4.63 -9.84
C THR A 81 10.80 3.87 -10.75
N ASP A 82 9.65 3.39 -10.20
CA ASP A 82 8.65 2.61 -10.97
C ASP A 82 7.77 3.51 -11.83
N PHE A 83 8.36 4.07 -12.88
CA PHE A 83 7.71 4.95 -13.83
C PHE A 83 8.30 4.78 -15.24
N ILE A 84 7.51 5.03 -16.29
CA ILE A 84 7.95 4.98 -17.68
C ILE A 84 8.30 6.40 -18.14
N PHE A 85 9.55 6.61 -18.54
CA PHE A 85 10.03 7.94 -18.95
C PHE A 85 9.21 8.55 -20.10
N GLU A 86 8.79 7.74 -21.07
CA GLU A 86 7.99 8.13 -22.22
C GLU A 86 6.60 8.67 -21.83
N ASP A 87 6.15 8.41 -20.60
CA ASP A 87 4.90 8.95 -20.07
C ASP A 87 5.04 10.38 -19.50
N LEU A 88 6.26 10.94 -19.48
CA LEU A 88 6.49 12.33 -19.13
C LEU A 88 6.31 13.27 -20.34
N ASN A 89 5.92 14.50 -20.04
CA ASN A 89 5.89 15.59 -21.00
C ASN A 89 7.27 16.29 -21.07
N GLU A 90 8.28 15.53 -21.53
CA GLU A 90 9.64 16.04 -21.67
C GLU A 90 10.11 15.93 -23.11
N LYS A 91 10.54 17.06 -23.68
CA LYS A 91 10.94 17.16 -25.10
C LYS A 91 12.42 16.83 -25.34
N ASN A 92 13.25 16.74 -24.30
CA ASN A 92 14.70 16.56 -24.43
C ASN A 92 15.24 15.51 -23.46
N ASN A 93 16.11 14.65 -23.97
CA ASN A 93 16.90 13.65 -23.24
C ASN A 93 17.92 14.25 -22.23
N SER A 94 17.77 15.51 -21.84
CA SER A 94 18.71 16.21 -20.94
C SER A 94 18.61 15.76 -19.47
N ILE A 95 17.75 14.78 -19.15
CA ILE A 95 17.54 14.29 -17.78
C ILE A 95 18.31 12.98 -17.61
N SER A 96 19.64 13.08 -17.70
CA SER A 96 20.54 11.93 -17.65
C SER A 96 20.76 11.34 -16.26
N GLU A 97 20.14 11.88 -15.19
CA GLU A 97 20.45 11.47 -13.80
C GLU A 97 19.41 10.56 -13.15
N ILE A 98 18.14 10.56 -13.60
CA ILE A 98 17.10 9.70 -13.02
C ILE A 98 16.96 8.44 -13.85
N LYS A 99 17.31 7.31 -13.24
CA LYS A 99 17.18 5.99 -13.85
C LYS A 99 15.87 5.36 -13.41
N PHE A 100 14.83 5.46 -14.26
CA PHE A 100 13.58 4.73 -14.03
C PHE A 100 13.76 3.24 -14.23
N ASN A 101 13.01 2.46 -13.46
CA ASN A 101 12.98 1.00 -13.52
C ASN A 101 11.52 0.53 -13.50
N PRO A 102 10.81 0.64 -14.64
CA PRO A 102 9.39 0.33 -14.74
C PRO A 102 9.11 -1.14 -14.43
N THR A 103 7.99 -1.38 -13.78
CA THR A 103 7.43 -2.71 -13.53
C THR A 103 6.21 -2.95 -14.42
N ILE A 104 5.67 -4.17 -14.40
CA ILE A 104 4.39 -4.49 -15.07
C ILE A 104 3.25 -3.54 -14.63
N LYS A 105 3.33 -2.96 -13.42
CA LYS A 105 2.31 -2.02 -12.94
C LYS A 105 2.43 -0.66 -13.64
N SER A 106 3.63 -0.15 -13.86
CA SER A 106 3.83 1.05 -14.70
C SER A 106 3.41 0.80 -16.15
N GLU A 107 3.69 -0.37 -16.71
CA GLU A 107 3.26 -0.74 -18.07
C GLU A 107 1.71 -0.76 -18.19
N LEU A 108 1.02 -1.19 -17.13
CA LEU A 108 -0.43 -1.10 -17.02
C LEU A 108 -0.94 0.34 -16.75
N GLY A 109 -0.05 1.30 -16.47
CA GLY A 109 -0.38 2.68 -16.17
C GLY A 109 -0.80 2.93 -14.72
N ILE A 110 -0.48 2.02 -13.80
CA ILE A 110 -0.76 2.08 -12.34
C ILE A 110 0.52 1.85 -11.51
N GLY A 111 1.65 2.41 -11.96
CA GLY A 111 2.93 2.43 -11.25
C GLY A 111 2.99 3.45 -10.13
N LEU A 112 4.15 4.11 -9.96
CA LEU A 112 4.37 5.11 -8.92
C LEU A 112 3.34 6.25 -8.96
N VAL A 113 3.01 6.74 -10.15
CA VAL A 113 1.92 7.67 -10.42
C VAL A 113 0.99 7.02 -11.44
N TRP A 114 -0.31 7.07 -11.18
CA TRP A 114 -1.25 6.48 -12.11
C TRP A 114 -1.48 7.40 -13.30
N ILE A 115 -1.28 6.87 -14.50
CA ILE A 115 -1.52 7.55 -15.78
C ILE A 115 -2.76 7.01 -16.49
N LYS A 116 -3.30 5.89 -16.00
CA LYS A 116 -4.54 5.27 -16.47
C LYS A 116 -5.48 5.00 -15.31
N ILE A 117 -6.78 4.96 -15.61
CA ILE A 117 -7.87 4.74 -14.66
C ILE A 117 -8.38 3.31 -14.85
N PRO A 118 -8.29 2.44 -13.82
CA PRO A 118 -8.94 1.13 -13.86
C PRO A 118 -10.48 1.28 -13.88
N PRO A 119 -11.22 0.26 -14.38
CA PRO A 119 -10.69 -0.98 -14.96
C PRO A 119 -10.41 -0.89 -16.47
N ASN A 120 -10.76 0.21 -17.12
CA ASN A 120 -10.80 0.31 -18.60
C ASN A 120 -9.51 0.91 -19.19
N GLY A 121 -8.61 1.48 -18.36
CA GLY A 121 -7.37 2.07 -18.83
C GLY A 121 -7.54 3.44 -19.52
N GLU A 122 -8.62 4.17 -19.18
CA GLU A 122 -8.82 5.55 -19.66
C GLU A 122 -7.66 6.45 -19.18
N PRO A 123 -7.24 7.46 -19.96
CA PRO A 123 -6.17 8.38 -19.54
C PRO A 123 -6.54 9.14 -18.26
N MET A 124 -5.61 9.20 -17.31
CA MET A 124 -5.77 9.95 -16.07
C MET A 124 -5.71 11.46 -16.28
N TYR A 125 -4.87 11.91 -17.20
CA TYR A 125 -4.59 13.32 -17.47
C TYR A 125 -4.90 13.68 -18.91
N LYS A 126 -5.24 14.95 -19.14
CA LYS A 126 -5.37 15.51 -20.50
C LYS A 126 -4.00 15.61 -21.18
N ASP A 127 -3.02 16.10 -20.44
CA ASP A 127 -1.63 16.22 -20.87
C ASP A 127 -0.73 15.40 -19.96
N LYS A 128 0.36 14.84 -20.48
CA LYS A 128 1.33 14.11 -19.67
C LYS A 128 1.89 15.00 -18.56
N ILE A 129 2.17 14.40 -17.40
CA ILE A 129 2.82 15.10 -16.28
C ILE A 129 4.27 15.43 -16.63
N THR A 130 4.79 16.53 -16.08
CA THR A 130 6.21 16.89 -16.22
C THR A 130 7.06 16.15 -15.18
N LEU A 131 8.36 16.03 -15.42
CA LEU A 131 9.31 15.51 -14.44
C LEU A 131 9.26 16.31 -13.13
N LYS A 132 9.13 17.63 -13.21
CA LYS A 132 9.01 18.48 -12.03
C LYS A 132 7.79 18.07 -11.19
N GLN A 133 6.63 17.87 -11.80
CA GLN A 133 5.42 17.43 -11.09
C GLN A 133 5.61 16.04 -10.45
N LEU A 134 6.24 15.09 -11.17
CA LEU A 134 6.57 13.78 -10.62
C LEU A 134 7.48 13.91 -9.40
N MET A 135 8.58 14.68 -9.51
CA MET A 135 9.54 14.85 -8.43
C MET A 135 8.97 15.63 -7.24
N ASP A 136 8.09 16.59 -7.46
CA ASP A 136 7.38 17.30 -6.40
C ASP A 136 6.52 16.30 -5.59
N ARG A 137 5.77 15.40 -6.27
CA ARG A 137 5.00 14.34 -5.60
C ARG A 137 5.88 13.38 -4.82
N VAL A 138 7.00 12.95 -5.39
CA VAL A 138 7.98 12.09 -4.70
C VAL A 138 8.50 12.77 -3.44
N ASN A 139 8.91 14.03 -3.53
CA ASN A 139 9.54 14.75 -2.42
C ASN A 139 8.55 15.14 -1.31
N ILE A 140 7.29 15.42 -1.66
CA ILE A 140 6.29 15.93 -0.71
C ILE A 140 5.49 14.80 -0.07
N TYR A 141 5.27 13.68 -0.77
CA TYR A 141 4.37 12.60 -0.33
C TYR A 141 5.10 11.26 -0.14
N HIS A 142 5.75 10.75 -1.20
CA HIS A 142 6.34 9.41 -1.19
C HIS A 142 7.49 9.28 -0.19
N ARG A 143 8.51 10.12 -0.32
CA ARG A 143 9.69 10.09 0.56
C ARG A 143 9.35 10.38 2.03
N PRO A 144 8.48 11.33 2.37
CA PRO A 144 8.05 11.52 3.75
C PRO A 144 7.28 10.32 4.31
N TYR A 145 6.42 9.66 3.53
CA TYR A 145 5.77 8.41 3.95
C TYR A 145 6.81 7.35 4.33
N HIS A 146 7.72 7.06 3.41
CA HIS A 146 8.81 6.10 3.63
C HIS A 146 9.71 6.49 4.81
N LYS A 147 9.98 7.78 5.00
CA LYS A 147 10.79 8.28 6.12
C LYS A 147 10.12 8.00 7.47
N ILE A 148 8.82 8.26 7.59
CA ILE A 148 8.07 8.01 8.83
C ILE A 148 7.99 6.51 9.10
N LEU A 149 7.56 5.70 8.14
CA LEU A 149 7.47 4.24 8.30
C LEU A 149 8.82 3.65 8.72
N LYS A 150 9.89 4.00 8.00
CA LYS A 150 11.24 3.54 8.31
C LYS A 150 11.71 3.96 9.71
N HIS A 151 11.40 5.18 10.12
CA HIS A 151 11.72 5.68 11.46
C HIS A 151 11.01 4.85 12.53
N THR A 152 9.69 4.67 12.41
CA THR A 152 8.88 3.90 13.35
C THR A 152 9.38 2.45 13.46
N LEU A 153 9.62 1.78 12.31
CA LEU A 153 10.16 0.42 12.30
C LEU A 153 11.53 0.32 12.99
N ASN A 154 12.41 1.30 12.77
CA ASN A 154 13.73 1.31 13.38
C ASN A 154 13.67 1.55 14.90
N GLU A 155 12.85 2.49 15.38
CA GLU A 155 12.68 2.72 16.82
C GLU A 155 12.04 1.51 17.50
N THR A 156 11.02 0.89 16.86
CA THR A 156 10.45 -0.37 17.35
C THR A 156 11.52 -1.47 17.44
N TYR A 157 12.33 -1.64 16.41
CA TYR A 157 13.41 -2.62 16.40
C TYR A 157 14.44 -2.35 17.51
N LYS A 158 14.82 -1.10 17.69
CA LYS A 158 15.76 -0.68 18.75
C LYS A 158 15.23 -0.99 20.15
N ASN A 159 13.92 -0.79 20.37
CA ASN A 159 13.30 -0.99 21.68
C ASN A 159 13.02 -2.48 21.99
N TYR A 160 12.70 -3.29 20.96
CA TYR A 160 12.21 -4.67 21.15
C TYR A 160 13.11 -5.76 20.55
N GLY A 161 14.15 -5.39 19.77
CA GLY A 161 14.98 -6.33 19.02
C GLY A 161 14.25 -7.09 17.91
N LYS A 162 13.01 -6.68 17.61
CA LYS A 162 12.13 -7.24 16.57
C LYS A 162 11.01 -6.28 16.24
N PHE A 163 10.36 -6.50 15.08
CA PHE A 163 9.05 -5.94 14.81
C PHE A 163 8.22 -6.87 13.93
N TYR A 164 6.90 -6.63 13.97
CA TYR A 164 5.91 -7.21 13.08
C TYR A 164 5.20 -6.06 12.36
N HIS A 165 5.41 -5.97 11.06
CA HIS A 165 4.83 -4.96 10.20
C HIS A 165 3.75 -5.60 9.33
N VAL A 166 2.56 -5.00 9.34
CA VAL A 166 1.42 -5.37 8.48
C VAL A 166 1.14 -4.21 7.55
N ASN A 167 1.36 -4.44 6.26
CA ASN A 167 0.98 -3.52 5.19
C ASN A 167 -0.46 -3.86 4.78
N ALA A 168 -1.42 -3.03 5.21
CA ALA A 168 -2.84 -3.29 5.13
C ALA A 168 -3.46 -2.76 3.84
N HIS A 169 -4.20 -3.62 3.14
CA HIS A 169 -4.85 -3.34 1.87
C HIS A 169 -6.23 -3.95 1.77
N SER A 170 -6.99 -3.48 0.78
CA SER A 170 -8.17 -4.18 0.30
C SER A 170 -8.08 -4.51 -1.18
N MET A 171 -8.83 -5.52 -1.58
CA MET A 171 -8.93 -5.97 -2.96
C MET A 171 -10.39 -6.17 -3.37
N GLN A 172 -10.66 -6.08 -4.67
CA GLN A 172 -11.96 -6.48 -5.22
C GLN A 172 -12.10 -8.00 -5.15
N ASN A 173 -13.32 -8.49 -4.92
CA ASN A 173 -13.63 -9.94 -4.86
C ASN A 173 -13.48 -10.67 -6.21
N GLN A 174 -13.35 -9.92 -7.29
CA GLN A 174 -13.13 -10.46 -8.63
C GLN A 174 -11.99 -9.76 -9.35
N ALA A 175 -11.24 -10.52 -10.13
CA ALA A 175 -10.18 -9.98 -10.97
C ALA A 175 -10.77 -9.11 -12.09
N THR A 176 -10.16 -7.95 -12.34
CA THR A 176 -10.48 -7.03 -13.44
C THR A 176 -9.60 -7.28 -14.67
N ALA A 177 -9.89 -6.60 -15.78
CA ALA A 177 -9.08 -6.65 -16.99
C ALA A 177 -7.63 -6.15 -16.79
N MET A 178 -7.38 -5.33 -15.75
CA MET A 178 -6.04 -4.85 -15.38
C MET A 178 -5.39 -5.68 -14.26
N SER A 179 -5.89 -6.88 -14.01
CA SER A 179 -5.32 -7.84 -13.04
C SER A 179 -4.39 -8.82 -13.73
N ASP A 180 -3.46 -9.40 -12.96
CA ASP A 180 -2.59 -10.49 -13.42
C ASP A 180 -3.37 -11.83 -13.56
N GLN A 181 -4.62 -11.86 -13.11
CA GLN A 181 -5.54 -13.00 -13.20
C GLN A 181 -6.51 -12.83 -14.36
N SER A 182 -7.09 -13.94 -14.84
CA SER A 182 -8.18 -13.90 -15.81
C SER A 182 -9.36 -13.11 -15.23
N GLN A 183 -9.92 -12.21 -16.04
CA GLN A 183 -11.07 -11.39 -15.64
C GLN A 183 -12.21 -12.25 -15.12
N GLY A 184 -12.81 -11.84 -13.99
CA GLY A 184 -13.91 -12.56 -13.34
C GLY A 184 -13.46 -13.69 -12.39
N THR A 185 -12.16 -13.98 -12.27
CA THR A 185 -11.66 -14.94 -11.28
C THR A 185 -12.08 -14.49 -9.88
N ILE A 186 -12.77 -15.34 -9.14
CA ILE A 186 -13.15 -15.11 -7.74
C ILE A 186 -11.91 -15.21 -6.87
N ARG A 187 -11.75 -14.27 -5.95
CA ARG A 187 -10.65 -14.20 -5.00
C ARG A 187 -11.08 -14.71 -3.63
N PRO A 188 -10.15 -15.24 -2.83
CA PRO A 188 -10.41 -15.59 -1.43
C PRO A 188 -10.72 -14.32 -0.62
N ASP A 189 -11.32 -14.48 0.57
CA ASP A 189 -11.62 -13.37 1.46
C ASP A 189 -10.37 -12.58 1.86
N PHE A 190 -9.25 -13.30 2.06
CA PHE A 190 -7.94 -12.72 2.37
C PHE A 190 -6.82 -13.30 1.51
N VAL A 191 -5.83 -12.46 1.22
CA VAL A 191 -4.53 -12.90 0.68
C VAL A 191 -3.43 -12.38 1.60
N ILE A 192 -2.53 -13.29 2.02
CA ILE A 192 -1.37 -12.95 2.85
C ILE A 192 -0.13 -13.00 1.96
N GLY A 193 0.49 -11.84 1.75
CA GLY A 193 1.70 -11.69 0.95
C GLY A 193 2.95 -11.64 1.83
N ASP A 194 3.69 -12.75 1.92
CA ASP A 194 4.95 -12.83 2.67
C ASP A 194 6.18 -12.96 1.75
N ARG A 195 6.00 -12.60 0.47
CA ARG A 195 7.02 -12.67 -0.59
C ARG A 195 7.67 -14.05 -0.68
N GLU A 196 6.82 -15.07 -0.69
CA GLU A 196 7.27 -16.46 -0.80
C GLU A 196 8.15 -16.88 0.40
N GLY A 197 7.82 -16.38 1.60
CA GLY A 197 8.53 -16.66 2.85
C GLY A 197 9.83 -15.86 3.03
N THR A 198 10.09 -14.84 2.19
CA THR A 198 11.34 -14.05 2.27
C THR A 198 11.19 -12.77 3.12
N SER A 199 9.97 -12.34 3.46
CA SER A 199 9.73 -11.08 4.16
C SER A 199 9.32 -11.24 5.62
N CYS A 200 8.98 -12.45 6.07
CA CYS A 200 8.72 -12.71 7.48
C CYS A 200 9.00 -14.16 7.87
N HIS A 201 9.10 -14.42 9.17
CA HIS A 201 9.15 -15.79 9.68
C HIS A 201 7.84 -16.52 9.38
N ARG A 202 7.95 -17.76 8.92
CA ARG A 202 6.80 -18.63 8.58
C ARG A 202 5.75 -18.68 9.70
N LYS A 203 6.19 -18.74 10.96
CA LYS A 203 5.29 -18.75 12.12
C LYS A 203 4.36 -17.54 12.19
N PHE A 204 4.79 -16.38 11.69
CA PHE A 204 3.95 -15.18 11.67
C PHE A 204 2.88 -15.28 10.58
N THR A 205 3.27 -15.73 9.38
CA THR A 205 2.29 -16.01 8.31
C THR A 205 1.27 -17.06 8.75
N ASP A 206 1.74 -18.18 9.31
CA ASP A 206 0.87 -19.27 9.75
C ASP A 206 -0.10 -18.81 10.86
N LEU A 207 0.36 -18.00 11.84
CA LEU A 207 -0.48 -17.43 12.87
C LEU A 207 -1.67 -16.64 12.30
N ILE A 208 -1.41 -15.78 11.32
CA ILE A 208 -2.44 -14.96 10.66
C ILE A 208 -3.41 -15.86 9.88
N VAL A 209 -2.87 -16.78 9.10
CA VAL A 209 -3.66 -17.71 8.26
C VAL A 209 -4.54 -18.61 9.10
N ASP A 210 -3.99 -19.22 10.14
CA ASP A 210 -4.73 -20.13 11.03
C ASP A 210 -5.83 -19.39 11.78
N PHE A 211 -5.57 -18.16 12.24
CA PHE A 211 -6.57 -17.32 12.90
C PHE A 211 -7.73 -17.00 11.96
N LEU A 212 -7.45 -16.52 10.75
CA LEU A 212 -8.49 -16.16 9.77
C LEU A 212 -9.30 -17.39 9.33
N ARG A 213 -8.64 -18.53 9.08
CA ARG A 213 -9.31 -19.79 8.75
C ARG A 213 -10.15 -20.32 9.91
N GLY A 214 -9.68 -20.13 11.15
CA GLY A 214 -10.45 -20.45 12.35
C GLY A 214 -11.76 -19.64 12.47
N LEU A 215 -11.81 -18.47 11.85
CA LEU A 215 -13.02 -17.64 11.70
C LEU A 215 -13.84 -17.98 10.43
N ASN A 216 -13.51 -19.07 9.73
CA ASN A 216 -14.14 -19.54 8.50
C ASN A 216 -13.93 -18.64 7.26
N TYR A 217 -12.90 -17.80 7.24
CA TYR A 217 -12.52 -17.08 6.03
C TYR A 217 -11.66 -17.94 5.10
N SER A 218 -11.84 -17.77 3.80
CA SER A 218 -10.96 -18.32 2.78
C SER A 218 -9.67 -17.47 2.68
N VAL A 219 -8.50 -18.14 2.76
CA VAL A 219 -7.20 -17.48 2.81
C VAL A 219 -6.23 -18.14 1.85
N ASP A 220 -5.65 -17.35 0.94
CA ASP A 220 -4.54 -17.74 0.08
C ASP A 220 -3.24 -17.03 0.49
N ILE A 221 -2.10 -17.61 0.12
CA ILE A 221 -0.78 -17.06 0.42
C ILE A 221 -0.07 -16.73 -0.90
N ASN A 222 0.42 -15.49 -1.03
CA ASN A 222 1.22 -14.99 -2.15
C ASN A 222 0.51 -14.96 -3.51
N TYR A 223 -0.75 -15.31 -3.62
CA TYR A 223 -1.47 -15.25 -4.88
C TYR A 223 -2.89 -14.69 -4.69
N PRO A 224 -3.26 -13.66 -5.47
CA PRO A 224 -2.49 -12.99 -6.53
C PRO A 224 -1.49 -11.93 -6.04
N TYR A 225 -1.44 -11.64 -4.76
CA TYR A 225 -0.63 -10.57 -4.18
C TYR A 225 0.40 -11.13 -3.21
N LYS A 226 1.68 -11.00 -3.55
CA LYS A 226 2.78 -11.55 -2.73
C LYS A 226 3.48 -10.54 -1.83
N GLY A 227 3.04 -9.29 -1.83
CA GLY A 227 3.70 -8.18 -1.14
C GLY A 227 4.56 -7.33 -2.08
N MET A 228 4.37 -6.01 -1.99
CA MET A 228 4.99 -5.04 -2.87
C MET A 228 6.15 -4.31 -2.19
N GLU A 229 6.38 -3.03 -2.55
CA GLU A 229 7.60 -2.30 -2.19
C GLU A 229 7.78 -2.14 -0.67
N LEU A 230 6.72 -1.78 0.08
CA LEU A 230 6.83 -1.56 1.52
C LEU A 230 7.23 -2.82 2.28
N VAL A 231 6.67 -3.96 1.90
CA VAL A 231 7.04 -5.27 2.47
C VAL A 231 8.47 -5.64 2.09
N LYS A 232 8.84 -5.43 0.82
CA LYS A 232 10.17 -5.74 0.31
C LYS A 232 11.27 -4.88 0.96
N ALA A 233 11.04 -3.58 1.05
CA ALA A 233 12.06 -2.62 1.46
C ALA A 233 12.39 -2.69 2.97
N TYR A 234 11.43 -3.15 3.79
CA TYR A 234 11.54 -3.05 5.24
C TYR A 234 11.61 -4.38 5.98
N SER A 235 11.70 -5.51 5.27
CA SER A 235 11.81 -6.83 5.88
C SER A 235 13.24 -7.35 5.88
N ASP A 236 13.57 -8.07 6.95
CA ASP A 236 14.76 -8.91 7.09
C ASP A 236 14.46 -9.94 8.20
N PRO A 237 13.80 -11.06 7.88
CA PRO A 237 13.37 -12.03 8.91
C PRO A 237 14.56 -12.67 9.65
N LEU A 238 15.74 -12.73 9.06
CA LEU A 238 16.94 -13.22 9.76
C LEU A 238 17.34 -12.32 10.92
N GLN A 239 16.95 -11.05 10.86
CA GLN A 239 17.11 -10.07 11.94
C GLN A 239 15.81 -9.81 12.72
N ASN A 240 14.81 -10.69 12.65
CA ASN A 240 13.49 -10.52 13.26
C ASN A 240 12.71 -9.26 12.79
N LYS A 241 12.99 -8.78 11.60
CA LYS A 241 12.26 -7.70 10.92
C LYS A 241 11.22 -8.30 10.00
N ASN A 242 10.02 -8.54 10.54
CA ASN A 242 8.97 -9.26 9.85
C ASN A 242 8.00 -8.30 9.19
N SER A 243 7.68 -8.52 7.91
CA SER A 243 6.73 -7.70 7.17
C SER A 243 5.84 -8.58 6.28
N VAL A 244 4.52 -8.35 6.34
CA VAL A 244 3.54 -9.04 5.49
C VAL A 244 2.57 -8.02 4.89
N GLN A 245 2.07 -8.30 3.70
CA GLN A 245 0.94 -7.60 3.11
C GLN A 245 -0.34 -8.40 3.40
N ILE A 246 -1.40 -7.73 3.84
CA ILE A 246 -2.72 -8.34 4.00
C ILE A 246 -3.68 -7.65 3.03
N GLU A 247 -4.27 -8.42 2.14
CA GLU A 247 -5.34 -7.98 1.26
C GLU A 247 -6.66 -8.58 1.74
N ALA A 248 -7.60 -7.74 2.12
CA ALA A 248 -8.94 -8.18 2.48
C ALA A 248 -9.93 -7.80 1.37
N VAL A 249 -10.87 -8.70 1.02
CA VAL A 249 -11.93 -8.34 0.06
C VAL A 249 -12.81 -7.25 0.64
N SER A 250 -13.09 -6.19 -0.12
CA SER A 250 -13.75 -4.97 0.38
C SER A 250 -15.10 -5.22 1.08
N TYR A 251 -15.89 -6.22 0.70
CA TYR A 251 -17.13 -6.57 1.40
C TYR A 251 -16.89 -7.26 2.76
N THR A 252 -15.75 -7.92 2.94
CA THR A 252 -15.40 -8.59 4.21
C THR A 252 -15.31 -7.59 5.35
N HIS A 253 -14.89 -6.35 5.06
CA HIS A 253 -14.81 -5.25 6.04
C HIS A 253 -16.18 -4.93 6.65
N LEU A 254 -17.25 -4.98 5.84
CA LEU A 254 -18.61 -4.67 6.27
C LEU A 254 -19.24 -5.80 7.10
N THR A 255 -18.69 -7.01 7.03
CA THR A 255 -19.21 -8.22 7.68
C THR A 255 -18.31 -8.75 8.78
N LEU A 256 -17.10 -8.19 8.98
CA LEU A 256 -16.28 -8.50 10.15
C LEU A 256 -17.11 -8.22 11.41
N PRO A 257 -17.40 -9.25 12.21
CA PRO A 257 -18.15 -9.00 13.43
C PRO A 257 -17.33 -8.01 14.27
N THR A 258 -17.99 -7.04 14.86
CA THR A 258 -17.48 -6.15 15.91
C THR A 258 -16.98 -6.93 17.15
N ILE A 259 -16.69 -8.21 17.02
CA ILE A 259 -16.29 -9.18 18.04
C ILE A 259 -14.85 -8.92 18.56
N LEU A 260 -14.10 -8.02 17.93
CA LEU A 260 -12.80 -7.59 18.45
C LEU A 260 -12.90 -6.49 19.54
N LEU A 261 -14.11 -6.21 20.01
CA LEU A 261 -14.38 -5.26 21.10
C LEU A 261 -14.74 -5.95 22.43
N VAL A 262 -14.27 -7.17 22.69
CA VAL A 262 -14.39 -7.81 24.01
C VAL A 262 -13.05 -8.32 24.48
#